data_2067b29a5c4618748b47bde8ca16e194
#
_entry.id   2067b29a5c4618748b47bde8ca16e194
#
_cell.length_a   1.000
_cell.length_b   1.000
_cell.length_c   1.000
_cell.angle_alpha   90.00
_cell.angle_beta   90.00
_cell.angle_gamma   90.00
#
_symmetry.space_group_name_H-M   'P 1'
#
loop_
_entity.id
_entity.type
_entity.pdbx_description
1 polymer ?
#
loop_
_entity_poly.entity_id
_entity_poly.type
_entity_poly.pdbx_seq_one_letter_code
_entity_poly.pdbx_strand_id
1 'polypeptide(L)'
;MTDSSFKALLLRQDDAGKTCAAIEQLNVADLPNEQVLIRVEYSSLNYKDGLAVTGIGKIVLNWPMVPGIDLVGTVVDGGSSSYKAGDQVVL
;
A
#
# COMPACT_ATOMS: atom_id res chain seq x y z
N MET A 1 -21.40 -11.01 -2.72
CA MET A 1 -20.17 -10.81 -1.93
C MET A 1 -19.26 -9.84 -2.65
N THR A 2 -18.75 -8.88 -1.94
CA THR A 2 -17.87 -7.90 -2.54
C THR A 2 -16.51 -8.54 -2.83
N ASP A 3 -16.00 -8.34 -4.03
CA ASP A 3 -14.66 -8.75 -4.38
C ASP A 3 -13.68 -7.87 -3.63
N SER A 4 -12.83 -8.47 -2.82
CA SER A 4 -11.81 -7.78 -2.03
C SER A 4 -10.43 -7.88 -2.64
N SER A 5 -10.30 -8.38 -3.88
CA SER A 5 -9.02 -8.45 -4.56
C SER A 5 -8.71 -7.18 -5.33
N PHE A 6 -7.43 -6.88 -5.48
CA PHE A 6 -6.96 -5.71 -6.21
C PHE A 6 -5.55 -5.95 -6.72
N LYS A 7 -5.14 -5.18 -7.73
CA LYS A 7 -3.77 -5.23 -8.25
C LYS A 7 -2.92 -4.17 -7.56
N ALA A 8 -1.69 -4.53 -7.22
CA ALA A 8 -0.76 -3.61 -6.62
C ALA A 8 0.67 -3.93 -7.04
N LEU A 9 1.52 -2.90 -7.04
CA LEU A 9 2.96 -3.12 -7.09
C LEU A 9 3.38 -3.61 -5.71
N LEU A 10 3.97 -4.79 -5.64
CA LEU A 10 4.41 -5.38 -4.38
C LEU A 10 5.92 -5.51 -4.37
N LEU A 11 6.53 -5.08 -3.29
CA LEU A 11 7.97 -5.23 -3.05
C LEU A 11 8.21 -6.43 -2.16
N ARG A 12 9.10 -7.32 -2.60
CA ARG A 12 9.56 -8.46 -1.82
C ARG A 12 11.07 -8.42 -1.71
N GLN A 13 11.60 -9.02 -0.69
CA GLN A 13 13.03 -9.21 -0.53
C GLN A 13 13.35 -10.69 -0.76
N ASP A 14 14.33 -10.99 -1.62
CA ASP A 14 14.76 -12.37 -1.86
C ASP A 14 15.72 -12.85 -0.77
N ASP A 15 16.15 -14.11 -0.87
CA ASP A 15 17.03 -14.71 0.13
C ASP A 15 18.40 -14.02 0.22
N ALA A 16 18.81 -13.34 -0.85
CA ALA A 16 20.06 -12.59 -0.89
C ALA A 16 19.89 -11.15 -0.37
N GLY A 17 18.68 -10.76 0.06
CA GLY A 17 18.39 -9.42 0.52
C GLY A 17 18.12 -8.41 -0.59
N LYS A 18 17.94 -8.88 -1.83
CA LYS A 18 17.67 -8.02 -2.98
C LYS A 18 16.17 -7.70 -3.07
N THR A 19 15.85 -6.44 -3.34
CA THR A 19 14.46 -6.01 -3.55
C THR A 19 13.97 -6.44 -4.92
N CYS A 20 12.79 -7.06 -4.95
CA CYS A 20 12.09 -7.47 -6.17
C CYS A 20 10.73 -6.78 -6.22
N ALA A 21 10.38 -6.17 -7.35
CA ALA A 21 9.12 -5.47 -7.55
C ALA A 21 8.32 -6.12 -8.66
N ALA A 22 7.04 -6.35 -8.43
CA ALA A 22 6.15 -6.93 -9.43
C ALA A 22 4.71 -6.51 -9.18
N ILE A 23 3.91 -6.45 -10.23
CA ILE A 23 2.46 -6.26 -10.11
C ILE A 23 1.86 -7.62 -9.70
N GLU A 24 1.17 -7.64 -8.59
CA GLU A 24 0.53 -8.85 -8.08
C GLU A 24 -0.93 -8.56 -7.72
N GLN A 25 -1.75 -9.59 -7.76
CA GLN A 25 -3.12 -9.50 -7.26
C GLN A 25 -3.13 -9.87 -5.79
N LEU A 26 -3.65 -8.96 -4.97
CA LEU A 26 -3.73 -9.12 -3.53
C LEU A 26 -5.18 -9.11 -3.08
N ASN A 27 -5.42 -9.61 -1.88
CA ASN A 27 -6.70 -9.45 -1.19
C ASN A 27 -6.56 -8.45 -0.06
N VAL A 28 -7.66 -7.84 0.34
CA VAL A 28 -7.67 -6.91 1.47
C VAL A 28 -7.09 -7.57 2.73
N ALA A 29 -7.33 -8.87 2.90
CA ALA A 29 -6.79 -9.62 4.04
C ALA A 29 -5.25 -9.69 4.06
N ASP A 30 -4.58 -9.46 2.91
CA ASP A 30 -3.12 -9.47 2.81
C ASP A 30 -2.49 -8.15 3.27
N LEU A 31 -3.30 -7.11 3.46
CA LEU A 31 -2.80 -5.81 3.90
C LEU A 31 -2.46 -5.83 5.38
N PRO A 32 -1.51 -4.96 5.82
CA PRO A 32 -1.27 -4.78 7.24
C PRO A 32 -2.55 -4.41 7.98
N ASN A 33 -2.67 -4.88 9.22
CA ASN A 33 -3.85 -4.62 10.04
C ASN A 33 -3.78 -3.20 10.61
N GLU A 34 -4.30 -2.25 9.85
CA GLU A 34 -4.35 -0.84 10.22
C GLU A 34 -5.79 -0.40 10.47
N GLN A 35 -5.97 0.80 11.03
CA GLN A 35 -7.30 1.27 11.44
C GLN A 35 -8.20 1.63 10.26
N VAL A 36 -7.64 2.22 9.20
CA VAL A 36 -8.43 2.82 8.13
C VAL A 36 -8.15 2.10 6.83
N LEU A 37 -9.20 1.57 6.21
CA LEU A 37 -9.14 0.99 4.88
C LEU A 37 -9.61 2.02 3.86
N ILE A 38 -8.79 2.31 2.86
CA ILE A 38 -9.05 3.34 1.86
C ILE A 38 -9.01 2.73 0.47
N ARG A 39 -10.03 3.04 -0.36
CA ARG A 39 -9.97 2.77 -1.79
C ARG A 39 -9.23 3.92 -2.44
N VAL A 40 -8.02 3.66 -2.90
CA VAL A 40 -7.16 4.67 -3.52
C VAL A 40 -7.70 5.03 -4.90
N GLU A 41 -7.84 6.31 -5.18
CA GLU A 41 -8.28 6.82 -6.48
C GLU A 41 -7.10 7.40 -7.26
N TYR A 42 -6.20 8.10 -6.59
CA TYR A 42 -5.01 8.69 -7.18
C TYR A 42 -3.83 8.57 -6.23
N SER A 43 -2.66 8.45 -6.79
CA SER A 43 -1.40 8.48 -6.07
C SER A 43 -0.36 9.16 -6.96
N SER A 44 0.81 9.45 -6.42
CA SER A 44 1.89 10.04 -7.20
C SER A 44 3.20 9.27 -7.00
N LEU A 45 4.14 9.50 -7.90
CA LEU A 45 5.46 8.89 -7.83
C LEU A 45 6.44 9.89 -7.22
N ASN A 46 7.14 9.46 -6.17
CA ASN A 46 8.05 10.29 -5.42
C ASN A 46 9.45 9.67 -5.38
N TYR A 47 10.46 10.50 -5.06
CA TYR A 47 11.84 10.03 -4.93
C TYR A 47 11.96 8.86 -3.93
N LYS A 48 11.24 8.94 -2.83
CA LYS A 48 11.25 7.89 -1.80
C LYS A 48 10.71 6.56 -2.33
N ASP A 49 9.74 6.60 -3.24
CA ASP A 49 9.24 5.40 -3.90
C ASP A 49 10.33 4.74 -4.74
N GLY A 50 11.13 5.54 -5.42
CA GLY A 50 12.27 5.04 -6.18
C GLY A 50 13.29 4.36 -5.28
N LEU A 51 13.56 4.90 -4.09
CA LEU A 51 14.44 4.27 -3.12
C LEU A 51 13.89 2.92 -2.65
N ALA A 52 12.58 2.83 -2.43
CA ALA A 52 11.95 1.58 -2.02
C ALA A 52 12.03 0.52 -3.10
N VAL A 53 11.65 0.87 -4.34
CA VAL A 53 11.60 -0.07 -5.47
C VAL A 53 12.98 -0.59 -5.83
N THR A 54 14.00 0.25 -5.76
CA THR A 54 15.37 -0.14 -6.11
C THR A 54 16.13 -0.78 -4.94
N GLY A 55 15.60 -0.67 -3.73
CA GLY A 55 16.28 -1.15 -2.52
C GLY A 55 17.41 -0.25 -2.04
N ILE A 56 17.64 0.88 -2.69
CA ILE A 56 18.64 1.84 -2.27
C ILE A 56 18.13 2.56 -1.01
N GLY A 57 18.96 2.70 0.00
CA GLY A 57 18.64 3.45 1.21
C GLY A 57 17.88 2.68 2.28
N LYS A 58 17.48 1.45 2.04
CA LYS A 58 16.86 0.54 3.04
C LYS A 58 15.68 1.19 3.77
N ILE A 59 14.79 1.85 3.04
CA ILE A 59 13.64 2.52 3.64
C ILE A 59 12.48 1.57 3.94
N VAL A 60 12.47 0.38 3.37
CA VAL A 60 11.46 -0.64 3.65
C VAL A 60 11.92 -1.47 4.83
N LEU A 61 11.11 -1.49 5.89
CA LEU A 61 11.42 -2.20 7.13
C LEU A 61 10.68 -3.52 7.26
N ASN A 62 9.53 -3.64 6.63
CA ASN A 62 8.71 -4.86 6.68
C ASN A 62 8.40 -5.33 5.27
N TRP A 63 8.56 -6.62 5.02
CA TRP A 63 8.34 -7.27 3.73
C TRP A 63 7.25 -8.33 3.83
N PRO A 64 6.44 -8.56 2.80
CA PRO A 64 6.33 -7.75 1.59
C PRO A 64 5.65 -6.40 1.85
N MET A 65 5.79 -5.43 0.93
CA MET A 65 5.26 -4.09 1.10
C MET A 65 4.72 -3.53 -0.22
N VAL A 66 3.61 -2.81 -0.14
CA VAL A 66 3.11 -1.97 -1.24
C VAL A 66 3.71 -0.58 -1.04
N PRO A 67 4.54 -0.09 -1.99
CA PRO A 67 5.18 1.22 -1.84
C PRO A 67 4.20 2.37 -2.11
N GLY A 68 4.58 3.57 -1.68
CA GLY A 68 3.81 4.78 -1.87
C GLY A 68 3.72 5.55 -0.57
N ILE A 69 3.75 6.88 -0.66
CA ILE A 69 3.72 7.75 0.52
C ILE A 69 2.54 8.73 0.49
N ASP A 70 1.81 8.78 -0.61
CA ASP A 70 0.65 9.67 -0.71
C ASP A 70 -0.49 9.02 -1.50
N LEU A 71 -1.68 9.54 -1.27
CA LEU A 71 -2.87 9.09 -1.99
C LEU A 71 -4.01 10.10 -1.84
N VAL A 72 -4.95 10.02 -2.75
CA VAL A 72 -6.31 10.56 -2.60
C VAL A 72 -7.26 9.37 -2.74
N GLY A 73 -8.20 9.24 -1.85
CA GLY A 73 -9.12 8.12 -1.91
C GLY A 73 -10.35 8.30 -1.05
N THR A 74 -11.15 7.24 -1.00
CA THR A 74 -12.39 7.20 -0.23
C THR A 74 -12.29 6.13 0.84
N VAL A 75 -12.64 6.47 2.06
CA VAL A 75 -12.63 5.54 3.19
C VAL A 75 -13.69 4.46 2.95
N VAL A 76 -13.25 3.20 3.02
CA VAL A 76 -14.14 2.03 2.96
C VAL A 76 -14.57 1.63 4.37
N ASP A 77 -13.62 1.63 5.29
CA ASP A 77 -13.86 1.28 6.69
C ASP A 77 -12.91 2.11 7.56
N GLY A 78 -13.46 2.88 8.47
CA GLY A 78 -12.69 3.72 9.38
C GLY A 78 -12.27 3.04 10.69
N GLY A 79 -12.73 1.82 10.93
CA GLY A 79 -12.45 1.10 12.16
C GLY A 79 -12.84 1.92 13.39
N SER A 80 -11.92 2.06 14.35
CA SER A 80 -12.12 2.85 15.57
C SER A 80 -11.73 4.31 15.41
N SER A 81 -11.31 4.75 14.22
CA SER A 81 -10.94 6.14 13.98
C SER A 81 -12.19 7.04 13.85
N SER A 82 -11.96 8.36 13.75
CA SER A 82 -13.03 9.33 13.49
C SER A 82 -13.49 9.35 12.04
N TYR A 83 -12.80 8.66 11.14
CA TYR A 83 -13.16 8.60 9.72
C TYR A 83 -14.29 7.59 9.51
N LYS A 84 -15.16 7.89 8.56
CA LYS A 84 -16.32 7.06 8.25
C LYS A 84 -16.28 6.63 6.79
N ALA A 85 -16.88 5.49 6.49
CA ALA A 85 -17.04 5.02 5.12
C ALA A 85 -17.68 6.10 4.25
N GLY A 86 -17.09 6.37 3.09
CA GLY A 86 -17.51 7.42 2.18
C GLY A 86 -16.76 8.74 2.32
N ASP A 87 -15.99 8.93 3.38
CA ASP A 87 -15.16 10.13 3.53
C ASP A 87 -14.08 10.16 2.46
N GLN A 88 -13.89 11.33 1.85
CA GLN A 88 -12.77 11.54 0.94
C GLN A 88 -11.56 12.05 1.73
N VAL A 89 -10.41 11.46 1.46
CA VAL A 89 -9.19 11.74 2.22
C VAL A 89 -8.01 11.94 1.30
N VAL A 90 -7.03 12.69 1.78
CA VAL A 90 -5.73 12.86 1.16
C VAL A 90 -4.65 12.63 2.20
N LEU A 91 -3.64 11.89 1.81
CA LEU A 91 -2.50 11.60 2.67
C LEU A 91 -1.28 12.37 2.17
#